data_a2b692779adc40b663650ab991715e46
#
_entry.id   a2b692779adc40b663650ab991715e46
#
_cell.length_a   1.000
_cell.length_b   1.000
_cell.length_c   1.000
_cell.angle_alpha   90.00
_cell.angle_beta   90.00
_cell.angle_gamma   90.00
#
_symmetry.space_group_name_H-M   'P 1'
#
loop_
_entity.id
_entity.type
_entity.pdbx_description
1 polymer ?
#
loop_
_entity_poly.entity_id
_entity_poly.type
_entity_poly.pdbx_seq_one_letter_code
_entity_poly.pdbx_strand_id
1 'polypeptide(L)' 'MTAPPLSPPAVVSRDEVGVHVRGLGCSYATCTCGWTARPRHLRAAAEQDAWTHSIESGCAPAFPLVNR' A
#
# COMPACT_ATOMS: atom_id res chain seq x y z
N MET A 1 32.86 21.74 -7.68
CA MET A 1 31.96 20.94 -8.14
C MET A 1 31.21 20.21 -7.11
N THR A 2 30.05 20.35 -7.05
CA THR A 2 29.26 19.86 -6.03
C THR A 2 28.36 18.83 -6.53
N ALA A 3 28.40 17.72 -5.92
CA ALA A 3 27.49 16.70 -6.32
C ALA A 3 26.12 17.10 -5.85
N PRO A 4 25.15 16.81 -6.61
CA PRO A 4 23.81 17.11 -6.19
C PRO A 4 23.51 16.26 -5.00
N PRO A 5 22.78 16.78 -4.11
CA PRO A 5 22.40 16.01 -2.95
C PRO A 5 21.59 14.86 -3.43
N LEU A 6 21.83 13.75 -2.84
CA LEU A 6 21.04 12.63 -3.13
C LEU A 6 19.77 12.80 -2.41
N SER A 7 18.99 13.65 -2.88
CA SER A 7 17.73 13.84 -2.31
C SER A 7 17.04 12.58 -2.29
N PRO A 8 16.61 12.17 -1.18
CA PRO A 8 15.91 10.92 -1.10
C PRO A 8 14.70 11.04 -1.95
N PRO A 9 14.55 10.13 -2.76
CA PRO A 9 13.38 10.08 -3.58
C PRO A 9 12.15 9.98 -2.77
N ALA A 10 12.33 9.80 -1.54
CA ALA A 10 11.18 9.71 -0.72
C ALA A 10 10.37 10.95 -0.81
N VAL A 11 11.02 11.98 -1.15
CA VAL A 11 10.29 13.16 -1.31
C VAL A 11 9.36 13.03 -2.42
N VAL A 12 9.66 12.18 -3.28
CA VAL A 12 8.77 11.98 -4.32
C VAL A 12 7.68 11.20 -3.75
N SER A 13 6.60 11.65 -3.71
CA SER A 13 5.54 10.97 -3.17
C SER A 13 5.26 9.73 -3.90
N ARG A 14 5.55 8.67 -3.27
CA ARG A 14 5.15 7.42 -3.75
C ARG A 14 3.96 7.04 -2.94
N ASP A 15 2.86 6.75 -3.56
CA ASP A 15 1.67 6.35 -2.83
C ASP A 15 1.90 5.00 -2.18
N GLU A 16 1.28 4.80 -1.06
CA GLU A 16 1.43 3.57 -0.29
C GLU A 16 0.13 2.82 -0.21
N VAL A 17 0.21 1.53 -0.42
CA VAL A 17 -0.93 0.65 -0.33
C VAL A 17 -0.83 -0.17 0.94
N GLY A 18 -1.93 -0.31 1.63
CA GLY A 18 -1.96 -1.09 2.86
C GLY A 18 -3.27 -1.81 3.02
N VAL A 19 -3.33 -2.64 4.04
CA VAL A 19 -4.52 -3.43 4.33
C VAL A 19 -5.09 -2.98 5.67
N HIS A 20 -6.38 -2.73 5.68
CA HIS A 20 -7.08 -2.35 6.90
C HIS A 20 -7.95 -3.50 7.35
N VAL A 21 -7.87 -3.84 8.63
CA VAL A 21 -8.70 -4.88 9.20
C VAL A 21 -9.81 -4.19 9.97
N ARG A 22 -11.03 -4.37 9.53
CA ARG A 22 -12.16 -3.71 10.15
C ARG A 22 -12.82 -4.55 11.23
N GLY A 23 -12.46 -5.82 11.27
CA GLY A 23 -13.05 -6.71 12.25
C GLY A 23 -12.88 -8.13 11.78
N LEU A 24 -13.53 -9.04 12.46
CA LEU A 24 -13.44 -10.43 12.08
C LEU A 24 -14.10 -10.62 10.74
N GLY A 25 -13.34 -11.20 9.83
CA GLY A 25 -13.89 -11.52 8.53
C GLY A 25 -14.05 -10.33 7.61
N CYS A 26 -13.39 -9.21 7.90
CA CYS A 26 -13.49 -8.07 7.02
C CYS A 26 -12.16 -7.32 6.95
N SER A 27 -11.52 -7.41 5.81
CA SER A 27 -10.27 -6.70 5.56
C SER A 27 -10.30 -6.17 4.15
N TYR A 28 -9.67 -5.06 3.91
CA TYR A 28 -9.64 -4.50 2.57
C TYR A 28 -8.36 -3.71 2.37
N ALA A 29 -7.93 -3.63 1.13
CA ALA A 29 -6.74 -2.90 0.77
C ALA A 29 -7.10 -1.51 0.28
N THR A 30 -6.29 -0.54 0.62
CA THR A 30 -6.48 0.82 0.14
C THR A 30 -5.12 1.39 -0.23
N CYS A 31 -5.13 2.43 -1.02
CA CYS A 31 -3.90 3.09 -1.42
C CYS A 31 -4.13 4.58 -1.36
N THR A 32 -3.08 5.31 -1.02
CA THR A 32 -3.19 6.76 -0.96
C THR A 32 -3.40 7.37 -2.33
N CYS A 33 -3.20 6.60 -3.38
CA CYS A 33 -3.47 7.10 -4.73
C CYS A 33 -4.96 7.19 -5.02
N GLY A 34 -5.80 6.73 -4.11
CA GLY A 34 -7.24 6.76 -4.30
C GLY A 34 -7.84 5.40 -4.60
N TRP A 35 -7.01 4.39 -4.74
CA TRP A 35 -7.51 3.05 -5.05
C TRP A 35 -7.99 2.35 -3.78
N THR A 36 -9.09 1.63 -3.92
CA THR A 36 -9.63 0.86 -2.83
C THR A 36 -10.13 -0.46 -3.39
N ALA A 37 -9.74 -1.55 -2.75
CA ALA A 37 -10.21 -2.85 -3.15
C ALA A 37 -11.48 -3.21 -2.40
N ARG A 38 -12.16 -4.24 -2.91
CA ARG A 38 -13.36 -4.69 -2.23
C ARG A 38 -13.00 -5.40 -0.93
N PRO A 39 -13.88 -5.38 0.05
CA PRO A 39 -13.60 -6.08 1.30
C PRO A 39 -13.50 -7.57 1.07
N ARG A 40 -12.63 -8.19 1.84
CA ARG A 40 -12.43 -9.63 1.76
C ARG A 40 -12.67 -10.24 3.12
N HIS A 41 -13.11 -11.47 3.11
CA HIS A 41 -13.30 -12.19 4.37
C HIS A 41 -11.96 -12.60 4.96
N LEU A 42 -10.99 -12.88 4.11
CA LEU A 42 -9.69 -13.31 4.59
C LEU A 42 -8.69 -12.18 4.45
N ARG A 43 -7.93 -11.97 5.51
CA ARG A 43 -6.90 -10.96 5.47
C ARG A 43 -5.89 -11.25 4.37
N ALA A 44 -5.59 -12.53 4.17
CA ALA A 44 -4.62 -12.90 3.14
C ALA A 44 -5.08 -12.47 1.76
N ALA A 45 -6.38 -12.52 1.49
CA ALA A 45 -6.90 -12.10 0.21
C ALA A 45 -6.74 -10.59 0.04
N ALA A 46 -6.93 -9.83 1.12
CA ALA A 46 -6.73 -8.40 1.05
C ALA A 46 -5.25 -8.06 0.85
N GLU A 47 -4.37 -8.83 1.46
CA GLU A 47 -2.94 -8.64 1.24
C GLU A 47 -2.58 -8.91 -0.21
N GLN A 48 -3.20 -9.91 -0.81
CA GLN A 48 -2.96 -10.22 -2.20
C GLN A 48 -3.40 -9.05 -3.08
N ASP A 49 -4.55 -8.46 -2.78
CA ASP A 49 -5.01 -7.29 -3.53
C ASP A 49 -4.02 -6.15 -3.41
N ALA A 50 -3.49 -5.93 -2.22
CA ALA A 50 -2.53 -4.86 -2.00
C ALA A 50 -1.25 -5.08 -2.80
N TRP A 51 -0.74 -6.30 -2.78
CA TRP A 51 0.47 -6.60 -3.52
C TRP A 51 0.26 -6.46 -5.02
N THR A 52 -0.89 -6.92 -5.50
CA THR A 52 -1.20 -6.81 -6.92
C THR A 52 -1.23 -5.35 -7.34
N HIS A 53 -1.89 -4.52 -6.55
CA HIS A 53 -1.97 -3.10 -6.86
C HIS A 53 -0.57 -2.48 -6.83
N SER A 54 0.23 -2.86 -5.85
CA SER A 54 1.59 -2.34 -5.74
C SER A 54 2.40 -2.66 -6.98
N ILE A 55 2.30 -3.88 -7.45
CA ILE A 55 3.06 -4.30 -8.61
C ILE A 55 2.55 -3.63 -9.88
N GLU A 56 1.25 -3.57 -10.05
CA GLU A 56 0.69 -3.05 -11.28
C GLU A 56 0.75 -1.54 -11.38
N SER A 57 0.61 -0.86 -10.27
CA SER A 57 0.55 0.60 -10.30
C SER A 57 1.82 1.26 -9.83
N GLY A 58 2.76 0.50 -9.33
CA GLY A 58 4.01 1.08 -8.87
C GLY A 58 3.90 1.75 -7.52
N CYS A 59 2.82 1.54 -6.80
CA CYS A 59 2.69 2.10 -5.47
C CYS A 59 3.47 1.24 -4.48
N ALA A 60 4.04 1.87 -3.48
CA ALA A 60 4.86 1.16 -2.52
C ALA A 60 4.00 0.48 -1.48
N PRO A 61 4.35 -0.73 -1.05
CA PRO A 61 3.63 -1.35 0.04
C PRO A 61 3.97 -0.67 1.36
N ALA A 62 2.98 -0.49 2.19
CA ALA A 62 3.21 0.12 3.50
C ALA A 62 3.83 -0.90 4.45
N PHE A 63 4.51 -0.40 5.45
CA PHE A 63 5.10 -1.24 6.46
C PHE A 63 4.72 -0.70 7.83
N PRO A 64 3.96 -1.48 8.58
CA PRO A 64 3.47 -2.81 8.21
C PRO A 64 2.37 -2.72 7.17
N LEU A 65 2.27 -3.74 6.37
CA LEU A 65 1.26 -3.75 5.32
C LEU A 65 -0.14 -3.82 5.91
N VAL A 66 -0.30 -4.59 6.95
CA VAL A 66 -1.59 -4.75 7.59
C VAL A 66 -1.71 -3.80 8.75
N ASN A 67 -2.77 -3.01 8.72
CA ASN A 67 -3.01 -2.00 9.73
C ASN A 67 -4.28 -2.38 10.46
N ARG A 68 -4.20 -2.49 11.77
CA ARG A 68 -5.35 -2.87 12.60
C ARG A 68 -5.89 -1.73 13.39
#